data_f14a8163f1029caeef73febcae6b5d14
#
_entry.id   f14a8163f1029caeef73febcae6b5d14
#
_cell.length_a   1.000
_cell.length_b   1.000
_cell.length_c   1.000
_cell.angle_alpha   90.00
_cell.angle_beta   90.00
_cell.angle_gamma   90.00
#
_symmetry.space_group_name_H-M   'P 1'
#
loop_
_entity.id
_entity.type
_entity.pdbx_description
1 polymer ?
#
loop_
_entity_poly.entity_id
_entity_poly.type
_entity_poly.pdbx_seq_one_letter_code
_entity_poly.pdbx_strand_id
1 'polypeptide(L)'
;PQVGMINNAMTALTHEDQAQPNTPLSVCVAMSQAYIGYDLQNALREELRKRGFMRTPVVTVVTQVRVDPEDPAFENPSKPIGKFLTKEEADFQAKAYGHVMKEDAGRGYRRVVASPKPVEIVEQDAINSLVDANKIVICCGGGGIPVTLEGHHLKGASAVIDKDFASCLLAKQLDADMLIILTAVEKVAVNFGKENEKWLDDLTVSQARKYIEEGQFAACLLYTSPSPRDRTRSR
;
A
#
# COMPACT_ATOMS: atom_id res chain seq x y z
N PRO A 1 2.85 5.10 -2.01
CA PRO A 1 2.36 4.85 -3.37
C PRO A 1 1.85 6.15 -4.01
N GLN A 2 2.02 6.25 -5.33
CA GLN A 2 1.64 7.44 -6.09
C GLN A 2 0.19 7.38 -6.62
N VAL A 3 -0.56 6.35 -6.23
CA VAL A 3 -1.92 6.10 -6.73
C VAL A 3 -2.85 7.32 -6.56
N GLY A 4 -2.76 8.02 -5.43
CA GLY A 4 -3.59 9.21 -5.19
C GLY A 4 -3.25 10.37 -6.12
N MET A 5 -1.97 10.59 -6.40
CA MET A 5 -1.51 11.61 -7.36
C MET A 5 -1.98 11.26 -8.77
N ILE A 6 -1.77 10.02 -9.20
CA ILE A 6 -2.18 9.55 -10.54
C ILE A 6 -3.70 9.62 -10.68
N ASN A 7 -4.45 9.16 -9.68
CA ASN A 7 -5.90 9.22 -9.73
C ASN A 7 -6.42 10.67 -9.83
N ASN A 8 -5.83 11.61 -9.08
CA ASN A 8 -6.19 13.03 -9.19
C ASN A 8 -5.88 13.62 -10.59
N ALA A 9 -4.71 13.29 -11.16
CA ALA A 9 -4.34 13.73 -12.49
C ALA A 9 -5.29 13.16 -13.56
N MET A 10 -5.59 11.87 -13.51
CA MET A 10 -6.50 11.22 -14.43
C MET A 10 -7.94 11.76 -14.31
N THR A 11 -8.38 12.05 -13.08
CA THR A 11 -9.69 12.69 -12.85
C THR A 11 -9.74 14.11 -13.45
N ALA A 12 -8.67 14.90 -13.30
CA ALA A 12 -8.61 16.24 -13.88
C ALA A 12 -8.69 16.20 -15.41
N LEU A 13 -7.95 15.28 -16.05
CA LEU A 13 -8.00 15.10 -17.51
C LEU A 13 -9.41 14.73 -18.02
N THR A 14 -10.12 13.88 -17.30
CA THR A 14 -11.51 13.50 -17.64
C THR A 14 -12.48 14.69 -17.54
N HIS A 15 -12.17 15.68 -16.67
CA HIS A 15 -12.97 16.88 -16.54
C HIS A 15 -12.78 17.88 -17.67
N GLU A 16 -11.55 18.00 -18.17
CA GLU A 16 -11.23 18.85 -19.30
C GLU A 16 -11.79 18.28 -20.61
N ASP A 17 -11.82 16.96 -20.72
CA ASP A 17 -12.37 16.24 -21.87
C ASP A 17 -13.43 15.21 -21.42
N GLN A 18 -14.69 15.62 -21.43
CA GLN A 18 -15.83 14.77 -21.04
C GLN A 18 -16.03 13.53 -21.94
N ALA A 19 -15.33 13.44 -23.07
CA ALA A 19 -15.34 12.26 -23.93
C ALA A 19 -14.45 11.13 -23.39
N GLN A 20 -13.56 11.41 -22.43
CA GLN A 20 -12.69 10.41 -21.84
C GLN A 20 -13.35 9.73 -20.63
N PRO A 21 -13.38 8.38 -20.58
CA PRO A 21 -13.91 7.67 -19.42
C PRO A 21 -13.00 7.84 -18.20
N ASN A 22 -13.60 7.86 -17.02
CA ASN A 22 -12.86 7.84 -15.75
C ASN A 22 -11.91 6.65 -15.68
N THR A 23 -10.64 6.90 -15.40
CA THR A 23 -9.64 5.84 -15.22
C THR A 23 -9.91 5.08 -13.92
N PRO A 24 -10.15 3.76 -13.96
CA PRO A 24 -10.37 2.96 -12.76
C PRO A 24 -9.21 3.05 -11.76
N LEU A 25 -9.52 2.99 -10.47
CA LEU A 25 -8.49 3.08 -9.42
C LEU A 25 -7.45 1.95 -9.53
N SER A 26 -7.87 0.75 -9.91
CA SER A 26 -6.98 -0.39 -10.17
C SER A 26 -5.94 -0.09 -11.27
N VAL A 27 -6.34 0.62 -12.33
CA VAL A 27 -5.42 1.06 -13.40
C VAL A 27 -4.44 2.10 -12.86
N CYS A 28 -4.90 3.04 -12.01
CA CYS A 28 -4.01 4.00 -11.34
C CYS A 28 -2.98 3.29 -10.42
N VAL A 29 -3.37 2.18 -9.79
CA VAL A 29 -2.44 1.35 -9.01
C VAL A 29 -1.41 0.71 -9.92
N ALA A 30 -1.81 0.14 -11.07
CA ALA A 30 -0.89 -0.43 -12.06
C ALA A 30 0.12 0.60 -12.58
N MET A 31 -0.34 1.80 -12.94
CA MET A 31 0.52 2.91 -13.35
C MET A 31 1.51 3.30 -12.23
N SER A 32 1.05 3.31 -10.98
CA SER A 32 1.91 3.57 -9.81
C SER A 32 3.00 2.51 -9.64
N GLN A 33 2.68 1.23 -9.89
CA GLN A 33 3.67 0.16 -9.82
C GLN A 33 4.76 0.32 -10.88
N ALA A 34 4.38 0.63 -12.12
CA ALA A 34 5.34 0.84 -13.19
C ALA A 34 6.24 2.07 -12.90
N TYR A 35 5.66 3.18 -12.47
CA TYR A 35 6.39 4.40 -12.14
C TYR A 35 7.43 4.19 -11.02
N ILE A 36 7.00 3.66 -9.88
CA ILE A 36 7.90 3.42 -8.74
C ILE A 36 8.87 2.27 -9.05
N GLY A 37 8.39 1.23 -9.74
CA GLY A 37 9.21 0.09 -10.14
C GLY A 37 10.37 0.49 -11.03
N TYR A 38 10.15 1.40 -11.98
CA TYR A 38 11.20 1.95 -12.82
C TYR A 38 12.30 2.65 -12.00
N ASP A 39 11.90 3.54 -11.08
CA ASP A 39 12.86 4.28 -10.25
C ASP A 39 13.65 3.33 -9.34
N LEU A 40 12.97 2.41 -8.64
CA LEU A 40 13.61 1.43 -7.77
C LEU A 40 14.53 0.49 -8.53
N GLN A 41 14.12 0.05 -9.72
CA GLN A 41 14.90 -0.84 -10.57
C GLN A 41 16.23 -0.20 -10.98
N ASN A 42 16.23 1.08 -11.33
CA ASN A 42 17.44 1.82 -11.68
C ASN A 42 18.33 2.07 -10.46
N ALA A 43 17.76 2.51 -9.35
CA ALA A 43 18.50 2.75 -8.11
C ALA A 43 19.16 1.47 -7.58
N LEU A 44 18.44 0.35 -7.57
CA LEU A 44 18.99 -0.94 -7.14
C LEU A 44 20.10 -1.42 -8.07
N ARG A 45 19.94 -1.28 -9.38
CA ARG A 45 21.00 -1.65 -10.34
C ARG A 45 22.27 -0.81 -10.15
N GLU A 46 22.13 0.49 -9.88
CA GLU A 46 23.25 1.36 -9.59
C GLU A 46 23.99 0.90 -8.33
N GLU A 47 23.28 0.66 -7.23
CA GLU A 47 23.86 0.20 -5.97
C GLU A 47 24.52 -1.18 -6.09
N LEU A 48 23.93 -2.10 -6.82
CA LEU A 48 24.51 -3.42 -7.09
C LEU A 48 25.84 -3.29 -7.86
N ARG A 49 25.88 -2.45 -8.88
CA ARG A 49 27.10 -2.23 -9.66
C ARG A 49 28.23 -1.61 -8.82
N LYS A 50 27.92 -0.61 -7.98
CA LYS A 50 28.89 -0.02 -7.03
C LYS A 50 29.49 -1.06 -6.10
N ARG A 51 28.75 -2.11 -5.77
CA ARG A 51 29.16 -3.23 -4.90
C ARG A 51 29.78 -4.42 -5.66
N GLY A 52 30.01 -4.30 -6.96
CA GLY A 52 30.61 -5.35 -7.78
C GLY A 52 29.63 -6.36 -8.37
N PHE A 53 28.33 -6.25 -8.12
CA PHE A 53 27.31 -7.15 -8.69
C PHE A 53 26.86 -6.68 -10.08
N MET A 54 27.76 -6.78 -11.07
CA MET A 54 27.58 -6.19 -12.40
C MET A 54 26.45 -6.82 -13.22
N ARG A 55 26.09 -8.07 -12.95
CA ARG A 55 25.17 -8.87 -13.77
C ARG A 55 23.90 -9.32 -13.05
N THR A 56 23.65 -8.85 -11.83
CA THR A 56 22.44 -9.23 -11.10
C THR A 56 21.21 -8.53 -11.70
N PRO A 57 20.27 -9.26 -12.30
CA PRO A 57 19.08 -8.65 -12.87
C PRO A 57 18.13 -8.16 -11.77
N VAL A 58 17.60 -6.96 -11.99
CA VAL A 58 16.51 -6.39 -11.20
C VAL A 58 15.32 -6.22 -12.12
N VAL A 59 14.17 -6.77 -11.76
CA VAL A 59 12.96 -6.75 -12.57
C VAL A 59 11.78 -6.23 -11.77
N THR A 60 10.86 -5.56 -12.44
CA THR A 60 9.58 -5.14 -11.86
C THR A 60 8.47 -5.98 -12.46
N VAL A 61 7.69 -6.62 -11.61
CA VAL A 61 6.50 -7.38 -11.98
C VAL A 61 5.27 -6.56 -11.61
N VAL A 62 4.46 -6.22 -12.61
CA VAL A 62 3.12 -5.65 -12.36
C VAL A 62 2.30 -6.74 -11.71
N THR A 63 1.85 -6.49 -10.48
CA THR A 63 1.31 -7.53 -9.60
C THR A 63 -0.13 -7.26 -9.25
N GLN A 64 -0.99 -8.21 -9.54
CA GLN A 64 -2.39 -8.24 -9.13
C GLN A 64 -2.54 -9.02 -7.82
N VAL A 65 -3.42 -8.56 -6.97
CA VAL A 65 -3.71 -9.23 -5.69
C VAL A 65 -5.21 -9.41 -5.56
N ARG A 66 -5.61 -10.67 -5.50
CA ARG A 66 -7.01 -11.03 -5.35
C ARG A 66 -7.50 -10.68 -3.96
N VAL A 67 -8.71 -10.12 -3.90
CA VAL A 67 -9.43 -9.78 -2.68
C VAL A 67 -10.81 -10.43 -2.71
N ASP A 68 -11.39 -10.61 -1.53
CA ASP A 68 -12.75 -11.08 -1.39
C ASP A 68 -13.73 -9.94 -1.74
N PRO A 69 -14.65 -10.10 -2.71
CA PRO A 69 -15.64 -9.09 -3.03
C PRO A 69 -16.60 -8.79 -1.87
N GLU A 70 -16.76 -9.72 -0.93
CA GLU A 70 -17.61 -9.58 0.26
C GLU A 70 -16.84 -9.06 1.49
N ASP A 71 -15.57 -8.65 1.33
CA ASP A 71 -14.79 -8.09 2.45
C ASP A 71 -15.51 -6.85 3.02
N PRO A 72 -15.75 -6.79 4.36
CA PRO A 72 -16.44 -5.66 5.00
C PRO A 72 -15.80 -4.29 4.75
N ALA A 73 -14.55 -4.25 4.34
CA ALA A 73 -13.86 -3.01 3.97
C ALA A 73 -14.52 -2.29 2.80
N PHE A 74 -15.24 -2.98 1.92
CA PHE A 74 -15.98 -2.35 0.82
C PHE A 74 -17.18 -1.54 1.31
N GLU A 75 -17.84 -1.99 2.38
CA GLU A 75 -18.95 -1.26 3.01
C GLU A 75 -18.44 -0.11 3.91
N ASN A 76 -17.24 -0.28 4.49
CA ASN A 76 -16.64 0.67 5.43
C ASN A 76 -15.27 1.20 4.96
N PRO A 77 -15.21 2.04 3.91
CA PRO A 77 -13.97 2.60 3.42
C PRO A 77 -13.20 3.36 4.49
N SER A 78 -11.91 3.04 4.65
CA SER A 78 -11.07 3.61 5.70
C SER A 78 -9.68 4.02 5.25
N LYS A 79 -9.20 3.57 4.07
CA LYS A 79 -7.84 3.86 3.59
C LYS A 79 -7.74 5.24 2.97
N PRO A 80 -7.03 6.20 3.59
CA PRO A 80 -6.90 7.54 3.03
C PRO A 80 -6.00 7.54 1.80
N ILE A 81 -6.44 8.20 0.72
CA ILE A 81 -5.66 8.42 -0.50
C ILE A 81 -5.69 9.89 -0.91
N GLY A 82 -4.73 10.28 -1.76
CA GLY A 82 -4.66 11.63 -2.31
C GLY A 82 -4.15 12.68 -1.33
N LYS A 83 -4.34 13.95 -1.67
CA LYS A 83 -3.94 15.12 -0.88
C LYS A 83 -4.95 15.44 0.23
N PHE A 84 -4.54 16.27 1.19
CA PHE A 84 -5.48 16.90 2.12
C PHE A 84 -6.28 17.97 1.43
N LEU A 85 -7.55 18.07 1.77
CA LEU A 85 -8.53 18.98 1.20
C LEU A 85 -9.14 19.82 2.32
N THR A 86 -9.65 21.01 1.98
CA THR A 86 -10.53 21.75 2.85
C THR A 86 -11.89 21.05 2.94
N LYS A 87 -12.73 21.48 3.86
CA LYS A 87 -14.09 20.93 3.99
C LYS A 87 -14.92 21.19 2.72
N GLU A 88 -14.82 22.40 2.16
CA GLU A 88 -15.53 22.82 0.96
C GLU A 88 -15.11 21.99 -0.27
N GLU A 89 -13.80 21.76 -0.44
CA GLU A 89 -13.26 20.89 -1.49
C GLU A 89 -13.73 19.44 -1.32
N ALA A 90 -13.77 18.94 -0.08
CA ALA A 90 -14.24 17.60 0.23
C ALA A 90 -15.73 17.42 -0.04
N ASP A 91 -16.55 18.38 0.38
CA ASP A 91 -18.00 18.40 0.12
C ASP A 91 -18.30 18.44 -1.38
N PHE A 92 -17.53 19.24 -2.13
CA PHE A 92 -17.61 19.27 -3.59
C PHE A 92 -17.28 17.89 -4.20
N GLN A 93 -16.17 17.26 -3.79
CA GLN A 93 -15.78 15.95 -4.32
C GLN A 93 -16.77 14.84 -3.97
N ALA A 94 -17.33 14.87 -2.76
CA ALA A 94 -18.36 13.93 -2.35
C ALA A 94 -19.62 14.08 -3.24
N LYS A 95 -20.04 15.31 -3.50
CA LYS A 95 -21.24 15.59 -4.31
C LYS A 95 -21.04 15.36 -5.81
N ALA A 96 -19.89 15.78 -6.35
CA ALA A 96 -19.61 15.70 -7.78
C ALA A 96 -19.22 14.29 -8.25
N TYR A 97 -18.52 13.50 -7.38
CA TYR A 97 -17.92 12.22 -7.76
C TYR A 97 -18.38 11.05 -6.90
N GLY A 98 -19.22 11.25 -5.90
CA GLY A 98 -19.62 10.21 -4.96
C GLY A 98 -18.47 9.70 -4.08
N HIS A 99 -17.40 10.48 -3.92
CA HIS A 99 -16.26 10.08 -3.11
C HIS A 99 -16.61 10.07 -1.63
N VAL A 100 -16.20 9.02 -0.92
CA VAL A 100 -16.29 8.99 0.55
C VAL A 100 -15.13 9.83 1.09
N MET A 101 -15.47 10.89 1.85
CA MET A 101 -14.50 11.81 2.44
C MET A 101 -14.50 11.66 3.95
N LYS A 102 -13.31 11.62 4.57
CA LYS A 102 -13.17 11.59 6.04
C LYS A 102 -12.13 12.62 6.47
N GLU A 103 -12.38 13.18 7.65
CA GLU A 103 -11.39 14.03 8.34
C GLU A 103 -10.21 13.16 8.78
N ASP A 104 -8.99 13.65 8.61
CA ASP A 104 -7.76 12.92 8.89
C ASP A 104 -6.91 13.67 9.93
N ALA A 105 -7.16 13.38 11.19
CA ALA A 105 -6.37 13.78 12.35
C ALA A 105 -6.08 15.30 12.44
N GLY A 106 -7.08 16.15 12.24
CA GLY A 106 -6.98 17.61 12.34
C GLY A 106 -6.24 18.28 11.18
N ARG A 107 -5.81 17.52 10.18
CA ARG A 107 -5.02 18.00 9.03
C ARG A 107 -5.86 18.38 7.82
N GLY A 108 -7.16 18.14 7.87
CA GLY A 108 -8.12 18.33 6.79
C GLY A 108 -8.80 17.03 6.36
N TYR A 109 -9.44 17.07 5.21
CA TYR A 109 -10.22 15.95 4.69
C TYR A 109 -9.45 15.19 3.62
N ARG A 110 -9.65 13.87 3.59
CA ARG A 110 -9.10 13.02 2.53
C ARG A 110 -10.16 12.07 1.99
N ARG A 111 -10.05 11.73 0.72
CA ARG A 111 -10.80 10.62 0.15
C ARG A 111 -10.36 9.33 0.84
N VAL A 112 -11.33 8.50 1.25
CA VAL A 112 -11.09 7.15 1.75
C VAL A 112 -11.66 6.13 0.78
N VAL A 113 -10.94 5.02 0.63
CA VAL A 113 -11.33 3.89 -0.20
C VAL A 113 -11.31 2.60 0.61
N ALA A 114 -11.92 1.55 0.09
CA ALA A 114 -11.83 0.22 0.68
C ALA A 114 -10.38 -0.25 0.79
N SER A 115 -10.07 -0.98 1.85
CA SER A 115 -8.76 -1.63 2.03
C SER A 115 -8.98 -3.09 2.45
N PRO A 116 -9.45 -3.94 1.52
CA PRO A 116 -9.72 -5.34 1.79
C PRO A 116 -8.42 -6.11 2.07
N LYS A 117 -8.55 -7.24 2.74
CA LYS A 117 -7.42 -8.14 2.99
C LYS A 117 -7.00 -8.85 1.71
N PRO A 118 -5.68 -8.97 1.46
CA PRO A 118 -5.17 -9.74 0.33
C PRO A 118 -5.41 -11.24 0.56
N VAL A 119 -5.89 -11.92 -0.46
CA VAL A 119 -6.20 -13.36 -0.43
C VAL A 119 -5.16 -14.17 -1.21
N GLU A 120 -4.75 -13.65 -2.37
CA GLU A 120 -3.86 -14.36 -3.29
C GLU A 120 -3.07 -13.37 -4.15
N ILE A 121 -1.82 -13.68 -4.43
CA ILE A 121 -1.00 -12.95 -5.39
C ILE A 121 -1.09 -13.69 -6.72
N VAL A 122 -1.68 -13.04 -7.72
CA VAL A 122 -1.99 -13.69 -9.01
C VAL A 122 -0.72 -14.12 -9.74
N GLU A 123 0.33 -13.30 -9.71
CA GLU A 123 1.60 -13.57 -10.38
C GLU A 123 2.60 -14.38 -9.55
N GLN A 124 2.12 -15.11 -8.51
CA GLN A 124 2.98 -15.83 -7.56
C GLN A 124 3.97 -16.78 -8.24
N ASP A 125 3.53 -17.60 -9.19
CA ASP A 125 4.39 -18.58 -9.88
C ASP A 125 5.48 -17.92 -10.70
N ALA A 126 5.18 -16.78 -11.33
CA ALA A 126 6.16 -15.98 -12.06
C ALA A 126 7.21 -15.38 -11.11
N ILE A 127 6.75 -14.86 -9.96
CA ILE A 127 7.62 -14.31 -8.92
C ILE A 127 8.54 -15.40 -8.37
N ASN A 128 8.01 -16.59 -8.03
CA ASN A 128 8.79 -17.74 -7.57
C ASN A 128 9.88 -18.09 -8.59
N SER A 129 9.51 -18.25 -9.86
CA SER A 129 10.45 -18.58 -10.94
C SER A 129 11.59 -17.57 -11.07
N LEU A 130 11.31 -16.29 -10.88
CA LEU A 130 12.32 -15.23 -10.93
C LEU A 130 13.24 -15.28 -9.70
N VAL A 131 12.69 -15.50 -8.52
CA VAL A 131 13.46 -15.62 -7.26
C VAL A 131 14.34 -16.84 -7.31
N ASP A 132 13.85 -18.00 -7.73
CA ASP A 132 14.61 -19.25 -7.89
C ASP A 132 15.76 -19.10 -8.90
N ALA A 133 15.56 -18.27 -9.92
CA ALA A 133 16.58 -17.91 -10.88
C ALA A 133 17.56 -16.81 -10.36
N ASN A 134 17.58 -16.52 -9.06
CA ASN A 134 18.41 -15.50 -8.43
C ASN A 134 18.23 -14.08 -9.01
N LYS A 135 16.99 -13.68 -9.29
CA LYS A 135 16.66 -12.31 -9.71
C LYS A 135 16.18 -11.50 -8.51
N ILE A 136 16.47 -10.21 -8.48
CA ILE A 136 15.86 -9.28 -7.54
C ILE A 136 14.52 -8.85 -8.15
N VAL A 137 13.44 -9.13 -7.43
CA VAL A 137 12.08 -8.90 -7.91
C VAL A 137 11.42 -7.77 -7.12
N ILE A 138 10.97 -6.75 -7.83
CA ILE A 138 10.12 -5.68 -7.31
C ILE A 138 8.68 -6.04 -7.67
N CYS A 139 7.87 -6.35 -6.69
CA CYS A 139 6.48 -6.79 -6.90
C CYS A 139 5.55 -6.26 -5.80
N CYS A 140 4.26 -6.46 -5.95
CA CYS A 140 3.22 -6.01 -5.02
C CYS A 140 3.30 -4.51 -4.67
N GLY A 141 3.81 -3.66 -5.57
CA GLY A 141 3.95 -2.23 -5.32
C GLY A 141 2.63 -1.59 -4.89
N GLY A 142 2.68 -0.82 -3.77
CA GLY A 142 1.50 -0.18 -3.20
C GLY A 142 0.48 -1.12 -2.55
N GLY A 143 0.78 -2.41 -2.44
CA GLY A 143 -0.09 -3.47 -1.94
C GLY A 143 -0.66 -4.38 -3.04
N GLY A 144 -0.25 -4.17 -4.29
CA GLY A 144 -0.78 -4.88 -5.45
C GLY A 144 -2.02 -4.22 -6.07
N ILE A 145 -2.33 -4.59 -7.30
CA ILE A 145 -3.55 -4.15 -7.99
C ILE A 145 -4.71 -4.99 -7.46
N PRO A 146 -5.69 -4.39 -6.77
CA PRO A 146 -6.80 -5.15 -6.23
C PRO A 146 -7.70 -5.67 -7.34
N VAL A 147 -7.96 -6.98 -7.33
CA VAL A 147 -8.85 -7.64 -8.30
C VAL A 147 -9.80 -8.61 -7.58
N THR A 148 -10.99 -8.75 -8.13
CA THR A 148 -11.95 -9.79 -7.77
C THR A 148 -12.08 -10.79 -8.90
N LEU A 149 -12.43 -12.03 -8.60
CA LEU A 149 -12.65 -13.07 -9.60
C LEU A 149 -14.15 -13.18 -9.89
N GLU A 150 -14.53 -12.88 -11.12
CA GLU A 150 -15.91 -13.06 -11.63
C GLU A 150 -15.90 -14.14 -12.73
N GLY A 151 -16.25 -15.37 -12.37
CA GLY A 151 -16.09 -16.53 -13.26
C GLY A 151 -14.61 -16.75 -13.58
N HIS A 152 -14.22 -16.55 -14.84
CA HIS A 152 -12.82 -16.65 -15.31
C HIS A 152 -12.16 -15.27 -15.51
N HIS A 153 -12.84 -14.20 -15.17
CA HIS A 153 -12.37 -12.81 -15.39
C HIS A 153 -11.88 -12.18 -14.10
N LEU A 154 -10.67 -11.63 -14.15
CA LEU A 154 -10.14 -10.78 -13.09
C LEU A 154 -10.60 -9.34 -13.34
N LYS A 155 -11.44 -8.83 -12.46
CA LYS A 155 -11.98 -7.48 -12.51
C LYS A 155 -11.31 -6.59 -11.49
N GLY A 156 -10.82 -5.42 -11.92
CA GLY A 156 -10.23 -4.45 -11.02
C GLY A 156 -11.22 -3.94 -9.97
N ALA A 157 -10.84 -4.00 -8.69
CA ALA A 157 -11.63 -3.49 -7.58
C ALA A 157 -11.31 -2.04 -7.26
N SER A 158 -12.33 -1.26 -6.84
CA SER A 158 -12.15 0.13 -6.39
C SER A 158 -11.64 0.19 -4.95
N ALA A 159 -10.41 -0.26 -4.75
CA ALA A 159 -9.77 -0.43 -3.45
C ALA A 159 -8.28 -0.11 -3.50
N VAL A 160 -7.65 -0.01 -2.34
CA VAL A 160 -6.18 0.06 -2.19
C VAL A 160 -5.78 -0.86 -1.06
N ILE A 161 -5.16 -1.98 -1.38
CA ILE A 161 -4.70 -2.97 -0.41
C ILE A 161 -3.61 -2.38 0.47
N ASP A 162 -3.57 -2.80 1.73
CA ASP A 162 -2.47 -2.43 2.62
C ASP A 162 -1.19 -3.16 2.21
N LYS A 163 -0.12 -2.39 1.99
CA LYS A 163 1.17 -2.92 1.51
C LYS A 163 1.82 -3.91 2.48
N ASP A 164 1.56 -3.75 3.77
CA ASP A 164 2.18 -4.59 4.79
C ASP A 164 1.50 -5.96 4.86
N PHE A 165 0.17 -6.00 4.70
CA PHE A 165 -0.55 -7.25 4.55
C PHE A 165 -0.18 -7.99 3.25
N ALA A 166 -0.05 -7.26 2.12
CA ALA A 166 0.38 -7.86 0.87
C ALA A 166 1.82 -8.41 0.96
N SER A 167 2.73 -7.68 1.59
CA SER A 167 4.12 -8.12 1.82
C SER A 167 4.18 -9.35 2.75
N CYS A 168 3.35 -9.39 3.78
CA CYS A 168 3.24 -10.52 4.67
C CYS A 168 2.71 -11.77 3.94
N LEU A 169 1.69 -11.60 3.08
CA LEU A 169 1.16 -12.68 2.25
C LEU A 169 2.23 -13.21 1.30
N LEU A 170 2.91 -12.31 0.59
CA LEU A 170 4.00 -12.67 -0.33
C LEU A 170 5.12 -13.42 0.39
N ALA A 171 5.59 -12.91 1.54
CA ALA A 171 6.65 -13.56 2.31
C ALA A 171 6.28 -14.98 2.73
N LYS A 172 5.02 -15.20 3.15
CA LYS A 172 4.51 -16.53 3.47
C LYS A 172 4.45 -17.46 2.26
N GLN A 173 4.00 -16.96 1.12
CA GLN A 173 3.88 -17.75 -0.11
C GLN A 173 5.22 -18.05 -0.76
N LEU A 174 6.24 -17.23 -0.53
CA LEU A 174 7.63 -17.47 -0.93
C LEU A 174 8.41 -18.35 0.05
N ASP A 175 7.82 -18.72 1.20
CA ASP A 175 8.56 -19.34 2.32
C ASP A 175 9.84 -18.57 2.67
N ALA A 176 9.70 -17.24 2.76
CA ALA A 176 10.84 -16.36 2.96
C ALA A 176 11.45 -16.51 4.37
N ASP A 177 12.76 -16.60 4.44
CA ASP A 177 13.50 -16.68 5.71
C ASP A 177 13.30 -15.44 6.60
N MET A 178 13.06 -14.27 5.97
CA MET A 178 12.95 -12.99 6.67
C MET A 178 12.06 -11.99 5.91
N LEU A 179 11.25 -11.24 6.64
CA LEU A 179 10.55 -10.05 6.14
C LEU A 179 11.11 -8.81 6.83
N ILE A 180 11.69 -7.89 6.05
CA ILE A 180 12.22 -6.62 6.54
C ILE A 180 11.29 -5.49 6.11
N ILE A 181 10.83 -4.71 7.10
CA ILE A 181 9.98 -3.54 6.85
C ILE A 181 10.77 -2.28 7.22
N LEU A 182 11.08 -1.47 6.21
CA LEU A 182 11.76 -0.20 6.40
C LEU A 182 10.78 0.88 6.85
N THR A 183 10.97 1.41 8.04
CA THR A 183 10.12 2.43 8.66
C THR A 183 10.92 3.64 9.12
N ALA A 184 10.21 4.74 9.47
CA ALA A 184 10.84 5.94 10.00
C ALA A 184 11.20 5.85 11.50
N VAL A 185 10.74 4.80 12.19
CA VAL A 185 11.04 4.54 13.60
C VAL A 185 11.88 3.29 13.73
N GLU A 186 12.76 3.29 14.71
CA GLU A 186 13.71 2.20 14.92
C GLU A 186 13.06 0.95 15.54
N LYS A 187 12.08 1.15 16.39
CA LYS A 187 11.46 0.09 17.19
C LYS A 187 9.94 0.26 17.30
N VAL A 188 9.28 -0.79 17.74
CA VAL A 188 7.86 -0.76 18.13
C VAL A 188 7.76 -0.33 19.59
N ALA A 189 6.77 0.49 19.93
CA ALA A 189 6.51 0.92 21.30
C ALA A 189 5.16 0.41 21.81
N VAL A 190 5.11 0.07 23.09
CA VAL A 190 3.85 -0.09 23.85
C VAL A 190 3.61 1.14 24.70
N ASN A 191 2.35 1.43 25.01
CA ASN A 191 1.92 2.64 25.71
C ASN A 191 2.40 3.94 25.04
N PHE A 192 2.47 3.96 23.71
CA PHE A 192 2.99 5.08 22.94
C PHE A 192 2.31 6.41 23.32
N GLY A 193 3.12 7.42 23.59
CA GLY A 193 2.66 8.76 24.01
C GLY A 193 2.17 8.86 25.46
N LYS A 194 2.38 7.84 26.30
CA LYS A 194 2.07 7.85 27.73
C LYS A 194 3.34 7.90 28.58
N GLU A 195 3.20 8.25 29.87
CA GLU A 195 4.35 8.30 30.80
C GLU A 195 5.10 6.96 30.92
N ASN A 196 4.43 5.85 30.72
CA ASN A 196 4.97 4.49 30.76
C ASN A 196 5.28 3.93 29.36
N GLU A 197 5.59 4.78 28.40
CA GLU A 197 6.02 4.37 27.05
C GLU A 197 7.27 3.47 27.13
N LYS A 198 7.24 2.35 26.43
CA LYS A 198 8.36 1.41 26.36
C LYS A 198 8.60 0.98 24.93
N TRP A 199 9.81 1.19 24.44
CA TRP A 199 10.31 0.69 23.17
C TRP A 199 10.79 -0.75 23.30
N LEU A 200 10.44 -1.60 22.34
CA LEU A 200 10.72 -3.03 22.35
C LEU A 200 11.84 -3.33 21.35
N ASP A 201 12.88 -4.01 21.84
CA ASP A 201 13.98 -4.53 21.01
C ASP A 201 13.54 -5.82 20.31
N ASP A 202 12.91 -6.71 21.07
CA ASP A 202 12.42 -7.99 20.63
C ASP A 202 10.95 -8.15 20.98
N LEU A 203 10.21 -8.78 20.09
CA LEU A 203 8.79 -9.05 20.26
C LEU A 203 8.45 -10.45 19.72
N THR A 204 8.13 -11.37 20.60
CA THR A 204 7.65 -12.69 20.18
C THR A 204 6.25 -12.63 19.61
N VAL A 205 5.87 -13.62 18.79
CA VAL A 205 4.51 -13.70 18.21
C VAL A 205 3.42 -13.74 19.31
N SER A 206 3.69 -14.45 20.40
CA SER A 206 2.76 -14.52 21.55
C SER A 206 2.58 -13.16 22.24
N GLN A 207 3.68 -12.44 22.46
CA GLN A 207 3.63 -11.09 23.02
C GLN A 207 2.91 -10.11 22.08
N ALA A 208 3.18 -10.19 20.75
CA ALA A 208 2.51 -9.37 19.77
C ALA A 208 0.99 -9.57 19.79
N ARG A 209 0.53 -10.82 19.83
CA ARG A 209 -0.91 -11.16 19.95
C ARG A 209 -1.52 -10.57 21.22
N LYS A 210 -0.87 -10.75 22.37
CA LYS A 210 -1.31 -10.19 23.65
C LYS A 210 -1.44 -8.65 23.56
N TYR A 211 -0.45 -7.95 23.04
CA TYR A 211 -0.48 -6.50 22.90
C TYR A 211 -1.54 -6.01 21.91
N ILE A 212 -1.85 -6.79 20.87
CA ILE A 212 -2.96 -6.49 19.96
C ILE A 212 -4.30 -6.62 20.70
N GLU A 213 -4.50 -7.69 21.49
CA GLU A 213 -5.71 -7.91 22.30
C GLU A 213 -5.88 -6.81 23.36
N GLU A 214 -4.79 -6.34 23.95
CA GLU A 214 -4.75 -5.22 24.90
C GLU A 214 -4.95 -3.84 24.23
N GLY A 215 -5.08 -3.77 22.90
CA GLY A 215 -5.25 -2.53 22.17
C GLY A 215 -4.02 -1.61 22.17
N GLN A 216 -2.82 -2.18 22.40
CA GLN A 216 -1.56 -1.41 22.37
C GLN A 216 -1.20 -0.93 20.98
N PHE A 217 -1.68 -1.60 19.94
CA PHE A 217 -1.42 -1.27 18.54
C PHE A 217 -2.74 -1.02 17.82
N ALA A 218 -2.73 -0.10 16.86
CA ALA A 218 -3.83 0.01 15.91
C ALA A 218 -3.98 -1.30 15.12
N ALA A 219 -5.12 -1.53 14.48
CA ALA A 219 -5.44 -2.76 13.74
C ALA A 219 -4.36 -3.19 12.73
N CYS A 220 -3.49 -2.27 12.32
CA CYS A 220 -2.24 -2.53 11.61
C CYS A 220 -1.07 -2.10 12.49
N LEU A 221 -0.20 -3.02 12.90
CA LEU A 221 0.98 -2.81 13.76
C LEU A 221 1.89 -1.66 13.30
N LEU A 222 1.90 -1.36 12.01
CA LEU A 222 2.75 -0.34 11.40
C LEU A 222 2.14 1.05 11.39
N TYR A 223 0.84 1.18 11.69
CA TYR A 223 0.19 2.48 11.82
C TYR A 223 0.56 3.23 13.11
N THR A 224 1.15 2.55 14.08
CA THR A 224 1.69 3.21 15.28
C THR A 224 3.05 3.84 15.04
N SER A 225 3.67 3.54 13.90
CA SER A 225 4.90 4.16 13.45
C SER A 225 4.56 5.38 12.59
N PRO A 226 4.98 6.60 12.95
CA PRO A 226 4.78 7.77 12.10
C PRO A 226 5.42 7.52 10.74
N SER A 227 4.64 7.69 9.68
CA SER A 227 5.15 7.59 8.32
C SER A 227 6.27 8.61 8.11
N PRO A 228 7.31 8.33 7.30
CA PRO A 228 8.30 9.33 6.89
C PRO A 228 7.68 10.63 6.37
N ARG A 229 6.46 10.56 5.83
CA ARG A 229 5.69 11.74 5.40
C ARG A 229 5.19 12.60 6.56
N ASP A 230 5.04 12.06 7.75
CA ASP A 230 4.52 12.79 8.91
C ASP A 230 5.61 13.60 9.62
N ARG A 231 6.89 13.23 9.44
CA ARG A 231 8.03 13.95 10.00
C ARG A 231 8.42 15.24 9.25
N THR A 232 8.10 15.37 7.98
CA THR A 232 8.53 16.51 7.15
C THR A 232 7.70 17.77 7.33
N ARG A 233 6.71 17.80 8.25
CA ARG A 233 5.80 18.93 8.45
C ARG A 233 5.79 19.53 9.86
N SER A 234 6.71 19.13 10.74
CA SER A 234 6.89 19.80 12.04
C SER A 234 8.21 20.57 12.09
N ARG A 235 8.35 21.56 11.19
CA ARG A 235 9.25 22.72 11.31
C ARG A 235 8.63 23.91 10.59
#